data_f93842838d237aa5310df758c76eac9d
#
_entry.id   f93842838d237aa5310df758c76eac9d
#
_cell.length_a   1.000
_cell.length_b   1.000
_cell.length_c   1.000
_cell.angle_alpha   90.00
_cell.angle_beta   90.00
_cell.angle_gamma   90.00
#
_symmetry.space_group_name_H-M   'P 1'
#
loop_
_entity.id
_entity.type
_entity.pdbx_description
1 polymer ?
#
loop_
_entity_poly.entity_id
_entity_poly.type
_entity_poly.pdbx_seq_one_letter_code
_entity_poly.pdbx_strand_id
1 'polypeptide(L)'
;MSRRPFRSGVDAASASLSTKATESTQWRKYRNPKSSHGYAAEDANALYDRHHGHKVVKTGESNAPDGPDRIVDGVRIQTKFCKDAASTIHTSFNKHTGMYRYNGQVLEVPKDQYEEAVKLMAQKISEGKVEGVTDPAQASKMVKASPYTYKQSVRIAKAGNLDSIKFDVMNQAGASLKSGAISTVTSFVDAKMRGESTVTALKSSAKQGACTAGKTMVTGVATQQILRTGAGRTVSAAAQKGIGKAIDATMKTQAGRKVIEKTASAIGGKAVSGAAAKQVLSRAGSTNVVTAAVSFVVSAVPDTVRLCTRKISGKEYAIRTASNGAGLAGGTGGAWAGAAIGTAICPGIGTAVGGFIGSMVDGIGGSTLVSKLCRR
;
A
#
# COMPACT_ATOMS: atom_id res chain seq x y z
N MET A 1 -25.13 9.34 22.67
CA MET A 1 -24.53 9.68 21.36
C MET A 1 -24.74 8.55 20.36
N SER A 2 -25.07 8.87 19.10
CA SER A 2 -25.27 7.85 18.06
C SER A 2 -23.92 7.18 17.72
N ARG A 3 -23.85 5.83 17.69
CA ARG A 3 -22.63 5.07 17.29
C ARG A 3 -22.20 5.29 15.83
N ARG A 4 -23.03 5.95 15.02
CA ARG A 4 -22.82 6.10 13.57
C ARG A 4 -21.65 7.02 13.20
N PRO A 5 -21.49 8.24 13.76
CA PRO A 5 -20.39 9.13 13.43
C PRO A 5 -19.02 8.50 13.74
N PHE A 6 -18.92 7.83 14.89
CA PHE A 6 -17.71 7.12 15.31
C PHE A 6 -17.31 6.01 14.30
N ARG A 7 -18.31 5.22 13.84
CA ARG A 7 -18.07 4.15 12.86
C ARG A 7 -17.57 4.69 11.52
N SER A 8 -18.13 5.79 11.04
CA SER A 8 -17.68 6.43 9.78
C SER A 8 -16.24 6.93 9.88
N GLY A 9 -15.84 7.48 11.03
CA GLY A 9 -14.46 7.88 11.29
C GLY A 9 -13.48 6.69 11.26
N VAL A 10 -13.86 5.56 11.88
CA VAL A 10 -13.06 4.34 11.87
C VAL A 10 -12.93 3.77 10.45
N ASP A 11 -14.00 3.76 9.66
CA ASP A 11 -13.97 3.30 8.27
C ASP A 11 -13.04 4.19 7.40
N ALA A 12 -13.07 5.52 7.59
CA ALA A 12 -12.18 6.46 6.91
C ALA A 12 -10.71 6.26 7.28
N ALA A 13 -10.42 6.08 8.56
CA ALA A 13 -9.08 5.79 9.05
C ALA A 13 -8.54 4.44 8.51
N SER A 14 -9.40 3.43 8.44
CA SER A 14 -9.08 2.12 7.86
C SER A 14 -8.75 2.22 6.37
N ALA A 15 -9.51 3.03 5.61
CA ALA A 15 -9.23 3.31 4.21
C ALA A 15 -7.84 3.96 4.02
N SER A 16 -7.47 4.89 4.90
CA SER A 16 -6.15 5.53 4.88
C SER A 16 -5.00 4.55 5.11
N LEU A 17 -5.14 3.61 6.05
CA LEU A 17 -4.15 2.55 6.27
C LEU A 17 -4.04 1.60 5.07
N SER A 18 -5.17 1.23 4.47
CA SER A 18 -5.19 0.41 3.23
C SER A 18 -4.53 1.13 2.06
N THR A 19 -4.74 2.45 1.93
CA THR A 19 -4.03 3.27 0.92
C THR A 19 -2.52 3.21 1.12
N LYS A 20 -2.04 3.37 2.35
CA LYS A 20 -0.60 3.32 2.66
C LYS A 20 -0.01 1.95 2.31
N ALA A 21 -0.70 0.85 2.64
CA ALA A 21 -0.26 -0.48 2.26
C ALA A 21 -0.25 -0.67 0.73
N THR A 22 -1.25 -0.16 0.02
CA THR A 22 -1.29 -0.21 -1.45
C THR A 22 -0.14 0.59 -2.08
N GLU A 23 0.18 1.78 -1.57
CA GLU A 23 1.28 2.62 -2.07
C GLU A 23 2.67 2.04 -1.74
N SER A 24 2.78 1.04 -0.86
CA SER A 24 4.05 0.35 -0.59
C SER A 24 4.51 -0.53 -1.74
N THR A 25 3.66 -0.76 -2.73
CA THR A 25 3.94 -1.53 -3.96
C THR A 25 4.04 -0.64 -5.19
N GLN A 26 4.69 -1.14 -6.22
CA GLN A 26 4.87 -0.44 -7.49
C GLN A 26 3.69 -0.69 -8.46
N TRP A 27 2.46 -0.83 -7.95
CA TRP A 27 1.28 -1.21 -8.74
C TRP A 27 1.07 -0.38 -10.02
N ARG A 28 1.53 0.87 -10.04
CA ARG A 28 1.47 1.74 -11.24
C ARG A 28 2.36 1.23 -12.37
N LYS A 29 3.46 0.58 -12.03
CA LYS A 29 4.40 -0.01 -13.00
C LYS A 29 3.90 -1.37 -13.54
N TYR A 30 2.94 -2.01 -12.85
CA TYR A 30 2.33 -3.28 -13.30
C TYR A 30 1.53 -3.14 -14.59
N ARG A 31 1.20 -1.93 -15.01
CA ARG A 31 0.48 -1.67 -16.27
C ARG A 31 1.32 -1.88 -17.53
N ASN A 32 2.65 -1.88 -17.44
CA ASN A 32 3.53 -2.10 -18.59
C ASN A 32 3.74 -3.61 -18.82
N PRO A 33 3.17 -4.21 -19.90
CA PRO A 33 3.25 -5.66 -20.12
C PRO A 33 4.67 -6.19 -20.22
N LYS A 34 5.63 -5.36 -20.69
CA LYS A 34 7.01 -5.78 -20.89
C LYS A 34 7.82 -5.87 -19.59
N SER A 35 7.44 -5.12 -18.53
CA SER A 35 8.20 -5.03 -17.28
C SER A 35 7.37 -5.29 -16.02
N SER A 36 6.06 -5.46 -16.15
CA SER A 36 5.14 -5.63 -15.02
C SER A 36 5.54 -6.77 -14.08
N HIS A 37 5.97 -7.89 -14.64
CA HIS A 37 6.39 -9.08 -13.89
C HIS A 37 7.65 -8.83 -13.06
N GLY A 38 8.61 -8.05 -13.56
CA GLY A 38 9.81 -7.67 -12.82
C GLY A 38 9.47 -6.87 -11.58
N TYR A 39 8.68 -5.79 -11.74
CA TYR A 39 8.24 -4.98 -10.60
C TYR A 39 7.36 -5.76 -9.61
N ALA A 40 6.52 -6.67 -10.10
CA ALA A 40 5.73 -7.54 -9.24
C ALA A 40 6.61 -8.52 -8.45
N ALA A 41 7.68 -9.04 -9.06
CA ALA A 41 8.65 -9.88 -8.39
C ALA A 41 9.42 -9.11 -7.30
N GLU A 42 9.92 -7.90 -7.61
CA GLU A 42 10.58 -7.03 -6.62
C GLU A 42 9.68 -6.79 -5.40
N ASP A 43 8.40 -6.43 -5.62
CA ASP A 43 7.45 -6.18 -4.54
C ASP A 43 7.13 -7.45 -3.75
N ALA A 44 6.90 -8.58 -4.43
CA ALA A 44 6.57 -9.84 -3.79
C ALA A 44 7.73 -10.39 -2.95
N ASN A 45 8.95 -10.33 -3.47
CA ASN A 45 10.16 -10.75 -2.75
C ASN A 45 10.42 -9.85 -1.53
N ALA A 46 10.30 -8.53 -1.67
CA ALA A 46 10.44 -7.60 -0.57
C ALA A 46 9.38 -7.82 0.53
N LEU A 47 8.16 -8.17 0.13
CA LEU A 47 7.08 -8.49 1.06
C LEU A 47 7.33 -9.83 1.77
N TYR A 48 7.77 -10.85 1.03
CA TYR A 48 8.14 -12.16 1.57
C TYR A 48 9.24 -12.03 2.63
N ASP A 49 10.34 -11.34 2.31
CA ASP A 49 11.45 -11.14 3.23
C ASP A 49 10.98 -10.45 4.53
N ARG A 50 10.14 -9.40 4.43
CA ARG A 50 9.58 -8.73 5.62
C ARG A 50 8.71 -9.64 6.47
N HIS A 51 7.89 -10.49 5.87
CA HIS A 51 7.03 -11.44 6.59
C HIS A 51 7.83 -12.53 7.29
N HIS A 52 9.06 -12.81 6.84
CA HIS A 52 9.99 -13.73 7.46
C HIS A 52 10.94 -13.06 8.46
N GLY A 53 10.66 -11.79 8.84
CA GLY A 53 11.38 -11.08 9.90
C GLY A 53 12.64 -10.35 9.44
N HIS A 54 12.95 -10.34 8.15
CA HIS A 54 14.12 -9.65 7.63
C HIS A 54 13.95 -8.12 7.57
N LYS A 55 15.02 -7.38 7.80
CA LYS A 55 15.06 -5.93 7.61
C LYS A 55 15.24 -5.60 6.12
N VAL A 56 14.19 -5.07 5.50
CA VAL A 56 14.17 -4.79 4.05
C VAL A 56 14.12 -3.30 3.76
N VAL A 57 15.09 -2.81 3.00
CA VAL A 57 15.13 -1.45 2.45
C VAL A 57 15.01 -1.54 0.92
N LYS A 58 13.95 -0.97 0.35
CA LYS A 58 13.79 -0.87 -1.12
C LYS A 58 14.62 0.29 -1.63
N THR A 59 15.44 0.05 -2.65
CA THR A 59 16.39 1.02 -3.22
C THR A 59 16.11 1.30 -4.70
N GLY A 60 15.38 0.44 -5.39
CA GLY A 60 15.07 0.55 -6.83
C GLY A 60 14.32 1.82 -7.27
N GLU A 61 13.89 2.67 -6.32
CA GLU A 61 13.30 3.99 -6.61
C GLU A 61 14.34 5.09 -6.87
N SER A 62 15.61 4.83 -6.55
CA SER A 62 16.70 5.82 -6.71
C SER A 62 17.14 6.00 -8.17
N ASN A 63 16.71 5.13 -9.09
CA ASN A 63 17.13 5.07 -10.50
C ASN A 63 18.66 5.05 -10.68
N ALA A 64 19.41 4.62 -9.66
CA ALA A 64 20.87 4.45 -9.79
C ALA A 64 21.14 3.34 -10.81
N PRO A 65 21.92 3.59 -11.87
CA PRO A 65 22.27 2.55 -12.81
C PRO A 65 22.94 1.37 -12.10
N ASP A 66 22.47 0.15 -12.38
CA ASP A 66 22.99 -1.10 -11.82
C ASP A 66 22.99 -1.19 -10.27
N GLY A 67 22.25 -0.31 -9.61
CA GLY A 67 22.03 -0.36 -8.17
C GLY A 67 21.12 -1.52 -7.76
N PRO A 68 21.18 -1.98 -6.49
CA PRO A 68 20.31 -3.05 -6.01
C PRO A 68 18.84 -2.61 -5.99
N ASP A 69 17.93 -3.55 -6.21
CA ASP A 69 16.49 -3.29 -6.06
C ASP A 69 16.08 -3.21 -4.59
N ARG A 70 16.77 -3.95 -3.74
CA ARG A 70 16.60 -3.91 -2.27
C ARG A 70 17.85 -4.35 -1.52
N ILE A 71 17.90 -3.98 -0.24
CA ILE A 71 18.89 -4.45 0.73
C ILE A 71 18.14 -5.24 1.80
N VAL A 72 18.57 -6.47 2.04
CA VAL A 72 17.99 -7.38 3.04
C VAL A 72 19.09 -7.74 4.04
N ASP A 73 18.94 -7.33 5.30
CA ASP A 73 19.93 -7.52 6.38
C ASP A 73 21.37 -7.13 5.99
N GLY A 74 21.48 -6.05 5.21
CA GLY A 74 22.75 -5.55 4.71
C GLY A 74 23.19 -6.15 3.35
N VAL A 75 22.60 -7.25 2.90
CA VAL A 75 22.90 -7.87 1.60
C VAL A 75 22.20 -7.12 0.48
N ARG A 76 22.96 -6.71 -0.53
CA ARG A 76 22.46 -6.03 -1.73
C ARG A 76 21.89 -7.06 -2.71
N ILE A 77 20.62 -6.94 -3.07
CA ILE A 77 19.92 -7.89 -3.96
C ILE A 77 19.41 -7.17 -5.21
N GLN A 78 19.75 -7.76 -6.35
CA GLN A 78 19.21 -7.40 -7.66
C GLN A 78 18.27 -8.49 -8.14
N THR A 79 17.02 -8.15 -8.42
CA THR A 79 15.98 -9.08 -8.88
C THR A 79 15.92 -9.09 -10.41
N LYS A 80 16.07 -10.25 -11.03
CA LYS A 80 15.94 -10.43 -12.48
C LYS A 80 14.97 -11.56 -12.81
N PHE A 81 13.87 -11.19 -13.44
CA PHE A 81 12.78 -12.12 -13.79
C PHE A 81 12.52 -12.03 -15.30
N CYS A 82 13.24 -12.80 -16.08
CA CYS A 82 12.97 -12.98 -17.51
C CYS A 82 12.24 -14.30 -17.76
N LYS A 83 11.81 -14.55 -18.99
CA LYS A 83 11.01 -15.71 -19.39
C LYS A 83 11.71 -17.06 -19.10
N ASP A 84 13.02 -17.07 -19.21
CA ASP A 84 13.88 -18.24 -19.04
C ASP A 84 15.21 -17.86 -18.39
N ALA A 85 15.96 -18.86 -17.91
CA ALA A 85 17.23 -18.69 -17.22
C ALA A 85 18.30 -18.02 -18.10
N ALA A 86 18.35 -18.38 -19.39
CA ALA A 86 19.31 -17.82 -20.33
C ALA A 86 19.10 -16.31 -20.49
N SER A 87 17.86 -15.87 -20.69
CA SER A 87 17.49 -14.45 -20.76
C SER A 87 17.75 -13.72 -19.44
N THR A 88 17.48 -14.38 -18.29
CA THR A 88 17.69 -13.83 -16.95
C THR A 88 19.18 -13.56 -16.71
N ILE A 89 20.05 -14.51 -17.03
CA ILE A 89 21.50 -14.35 -16.90
C ILE A 89 22.04 -13.38 -17.96
N HIS A 90 21.66 -13.53 -19.23
CA HIS A 90 22.14 -12.65 -20.30
C HIS A 90 21.87 -11.16 -20.02
N THR A 91 20.69 -10.81 -19.52
CA THR A 91 20.35 -9.41 -19.20
C THR A 91 21.11 -8.87 -17.98
N SER A 92 21.76 -9.72 -17.20
CA SER A 92 22.60 -9.32 -16.08
C SER A 92 24.03 -8.96 -16.50
N PHE A 93 24.36 -9.12 -17.79
CA PHE A 93 25.62 -8.74 -18.37
C PHE A 93 25.49 -7.53 -19.30
N ASN A 94 26.52 -6.71 -19.36
CA ASN A 94 26.54 -5.54 -20.23
C ASN A 94 26.64 -5.97 -21.69
N LYS A 95 25.78 -5.46 -22.55
CA LYS A 95 25.72 -5.85 -23.97
C LYS A 95 26.95 -5.49 -24.76
N HIS A 96 27.69 -4.46 -24.37
CA HIS A 96 28.86 -3.97 -25.09
C HIS A 96 30.15 -4.58 -24.59
N THR A 97 30.32 -4.71 -23.27
CA THR A 97 31.55 -5.25 -22.66
C THR A 97 31.44 -6.75 -22.39
N GLY A 98 30.26 -7.32 -22.36
CA GLY A 98 30.01 -8.70 -21.95
C GLY A 98 30.25 -8.98 -20.46
N MET A 99 30.58 -7.96 -19.66
CA MET A 99 30.88 -8.10 -18.23
C MET A 99 29.65 -8.06 -17.35
N TYR A 100 29.73 -8.74 -16.20
CA TYR A 100 28.66 -8.73 -15.18
C TYR A 100 28.44 -7.33 -14.62
N ARG A 101 27.16 -6.92 -14.51
CA ARG A 101 26.78 -5.54 -14.15
C ARG A 101 26.63 -5.32 -12.66
N TYR A 102 26.41 -6.36 -11.87
CA TYR A 102 25.94 -6.28 -10.48
C TYR A 102 26.99 -6.75 -9.47
N ASN A 103 28.24 -6.35 -9.66
CA ASN A 103 29.32 -6.72 -8.75
C ASN A 103 29.00 -6.35 -7.30
N GLY A 104 29.25 -7.28 -6.36
CA GLY A 104 28.94 -7.12 -4.96
C GLY A 104 27.45 -7.19 -4.62
N GLN A 105 26.61 -7.68 -5.54
CA GLN A 105 25.18 -7.92 -5.32
C GLN A 105 24.84 -9.38 -5.57
N VAL A 106 23.85 -9.89 -4.86
CA VAL A 106 23.24 -11.21 -5.11
C VAL A 106 22.16 -11.05 -6.18
N LEU A 107 22.26 -11.85 -7.23
CA LEU A 107 21.29 -11.90 -8.31
C LEU A 107 20.15 -12.85 -7.94
N GLU A 108 18.97 -12.33 -7.70
CA GLU A 108 17.79 -13.13 -7.39
C GLU A 108 17.00 -13.44 -8.66
N VAL A 109 16.81 -14.73 -8.90
CA VAL A 109 16.18 -15.27 -10.11
C VAL A 109 14.89 -16.04 -9.78
N PRO A 110 13.98 -16.28 -10.75
CA PRO A 110 12.81 -17.12 -10.55
C PRO A 110 13.18 -18.48 -9.98
N LYS A 111 12.35 -18.99 -9.01
CA LYS A 111 12.58 -20.28 -8.37
C LYS A 111 12.74 -21.43 -9.35
N ASP A 112 11.95 -21.43 -10.41
CA ASP A 112 11.92 -22.44 -11.47
C ASP A 112 13.10 -22.34 -12.45
N GLN A 113 13.95 -21.33 -12.32
CA GLN A 113 15.12 -21.09 -13.17
C GLN A 113 16.44 -21.21 -12.41
N TYR A 114 16.42 -21.41 -11.09
CA TYR A 114 17.60 -21.27 -10.22
C TYR A 114 18.75 -22.19 -10.62
N GLU A 115 18.49 -23.49 -10.75
CA GLU A 115 19.54 -24.48 -11.07
C GLU A 115 20.24 -24.18 -12.40
N GLU A 116 19.46 -23.82 -13.41
CA GLU A 116 20.02 -23.48 -14.73
C GLU A 116 20.73 -22.12 -14.69
N ALA A 117 20.20 -21.15 -13.94
CA ALA A 117 20.85 -19.85 -13.77
C ALA A 117 22.21 -19.96 -13.07
N VAL A 118 22.35 -20.85 -12.09
CA VAL A 118 23.63 -21.14 -11.41
C VAL A 118 24.62 -21.72 -12.40
N LYS A 119 24.24 -22.70 -13.24
CA LYS A 119 25.11 -23.29 -14.27
C LYS A 119 25.58 -22.25 -15.28
N LEU A 120 24.66 -21.41 -15.78
CA LEU A 120 24.97 -20.34 -16.71
C LEU A 120 25.90 -19.28 -16.11
N MET A 121 25.68 -18.93 -14.82
CA MET A 121 26.56 -18.02 -14.10
C MET A 121 27.99 -18.62 -13.94
N ALA A 122 28.07 -19.92 -13.57
CA ALA A 122 29.36 -20.62 -13.47
C ALA A 122 30.13 -20.61 -14.81
N GLN A 123 29.42 -20.82 -15.91
CA GLN A 123 30.02 -20.70 -17.26
C GLN A 123 30.52 -19.26 -17.50
N LYS A 124 29.77 -18.24 -17.15
CA LYS A 124 30.20 -16.84 -17.30
C LYS A 124 31.41 -16.49 -16.44
N ILE A 125 31.55 -17.08 -15.27
CA ILE A 125 32.73 -16.95 -14.42
C ILE A 125 33.93 -17.61 -15.12
N SER A 126 33.79 -18.84 -15.67
CA SER A 126 34.83 -19.54 -16.43
C SER A 126 35.25 -18.77 -17.67
N GLU A 127 34.35 -18.02 -18.29
CA GLU A 127 34.64 -17.13 -19.44
C GLU A 127 35.35 -15.83 -19.01
N GLY A 128 35.65 -15.62 -17.72
CA GLY A 128 36.27 -14.39 -17.21
C GLY A 128 35.35 -13.16 -17.30
N LYS A 129 34.04 -13.34 -17.36
CA LYS A 129 33.05 -12.26 -17.51
C LYS A 129 32.57 -11.65 -16.18
N VAL A 130 33.06 -12.13 -15.04
CA VAL A 130 32.74 -11.63 -13.71
C VAL A 130 34.02 -11.12 -13.06
N GLU A 131 34.11 -9.81 -12.89
CA GLU A 131 35.29 -9.17 -12.33
C GLU A 131 35.51 -9.62 -10.87
N GLY A 132 36.75 -10.00 -10.55
CA GLY A 132 37.15 -10.42 -9.22
C GLY A 132 36.66 -11.81 -8.79
N VAL A 133 36.01 -12.57 -9.70
CA VAL A 133 35.52 -13.93 -9.42
C VAL A 133 36.05 -14.87 -10.50
N THR A 134 36.92 -15.80 -10.11
CA THR A 134 37.56 -16.77 -11.02
C THR A 134 37.12 -18.22 -10.81
N ASP A 135 36.57 -18.52 -9.61
CA ASP A 135 36.08 -19.86 -9.26
C ASP A 135 34.60 -20.02 -9.61
N PRO A 136 34.26 -20.90 -10.60
CA PRO A 136 32.88 -21.15 -10.99
C PRO A 136 31.97 -21.66 -9.85
N ALA A 137 32.54 -22.29 -8.81
CA ALA A 137 31.77 -22.75 -7.64
C ALA A 137 31.13 -21.60 -6.88
N GLN A 138 31.64 -20.38 -7.04
CA GLN A 138 31.02 -19.18 -6.41
C GLN A 138 29.69 -18.77 -7.05
N ALA A 139 29.32 -19.31 -8.21
CA ALA A 139 28.05 -19.00 -8.85
C ALA A 139 26.84 -19.23 -7.92
N SER A 140 26.86 -20.29 -7.11
CA SER A 140 25.80 -20.59 -6.13
C SER A 140 25.66 -19.55 -4.99
N LYS A 141 26.72 -18.78 -4.71
CA LYS A 141 26.71 -17.67 -3.75
C LYS A 141 26.26 -16.35 -4.39
N MET A 142 26.45 -16.23 -5.71
CA MET A 142 26.08 -15.05 -6.48
C MET A 142 24.63 -15.07 -6.94
N VAL A 143 24.03 -16.26 -7.09
CA VAL A 143 22.65 -16.44 -7.55
C VAL A 143 21.80 -16.96 -6.38
N LYS A 144 20.64 -16.35 -6.18
CA LYS A 144 19.66 -16.72 -5.14
C LYS A 144 18.33 -17.10 -5.79
N ALA A 145 17.70 -18.18 -5.33
CA ALA A 145 16.34 -18.50 -5.74
C ALA A 145 15.34 -17.57 -5.04
N SER A 146 14.45 -16.96 -5.81
CA SER A 146 13.24 -16.32 -5.27
C SER A 146 12.27 -17.38 -4.73
N PRO A 147 11.38 -17.04 -3.78
CA PRO A 147 10.24 -17.90 -3.42
C PRO A 147 9.20 -18.04 -4.54
N TYR A 148 9.27 -17.20 -5.58
CA TYR A 148 8.28 -17.14 -6.67
C TYR A 148 8.86 -17.60 -8.00
N THR A 149 8.01 -18.25 -8.81
CA THR A 149 8.30 -18.57 -10.21
C THR A 149 8.07 -17.37 -11.12
N TYR A 150 8.62 -17.42 -12.36
CA TYR A 150 8.32 -16.40 -13.37
C TYR A 150 6.81 -16.27 -13.64
N LYS A 151 6.12 -17.41 -13.78
CA LYS A 151 4.65 -17.41 -14.00
C LYS A 151 3.88 -16.78 -12.86
N GLN A 152 4.30 -16.98 -11.62
CA GLN A 152 3.67 -16.35 -10.45
C GLN A 152 3.86 -14.83 -10.49
N SER A 153 5.04 -14.31 -10.81
CA SER A 153 5.27 -12.86 -10.91
C SER A 153 4.40 -12.21 -11.99
N VAL A 154 4.23 -12.88 -13.14
CA VAL A 154 3.30 -12.43 -14.20
C VAL A 154 1.85 -12.38 -13.71
N ARG A 155 1.42 -13.36 -12.91
CA ARG A 155 0.06 -13.41 -12.34
C ARG A 155 -0.14 -12.36 -11.24
N ILE A 156 0.84 -12.15 -10.37
CA ILE A 156 0.79 -11.09 -9.34
C ILE A 156 0.57 -9.70 -9.95
N ALA A 157 1.16 -9.43 -11.12
CA ALA A 157 0.97 -8.16 -11.81
C ALA A 157 -0.44 -7.95 -12.37
N LYS A 158 -1.25 -9.01 -12.51
CA LYS A 158 -2.59 -8.97 -13.12
C LYS A 158 -3.68 -9.14 -12.06
N ALA A 159 -4.81 -8.45 -12.25
CA ALA A 159 -5.99 -8.63 -11.40
C ALA A 159 -6.71 -9.97 -11.64
N GLY A 160 -7.49 -10.42 -10.64
CA GLY A 160 -8.50 -11.48 -10.80
C GLY A 160 -7.96 -12.91 -10.74
N ASN A 161 -6.77 -13.14 -10.19
CA ASN A 161 -6.21 -14.47 -10.00
C ASN A 161 -5.69 -14.72 -8.58
N LEU A 162 -5.54 -16.00 -8.20
CA LEU A 162 -5.17 -16.39 -6.84
C LEU A 162 -3.81 -15.85 -6.39
N ASP A 163 -2.80 -15.77 -7.27
CA ASP A 163 -1.47 -15.29 -6.89
C ASP A 163 -1.52 -13.79 -6.56
N SER A 164 -2.25 -12.99 -7.36
CA SER A 164 -2.44 -11.57 -7.08
C SER A 164 -3.26 -11.32 -5.82
N ILE A 165 -4.31 -12.13 -5.57
CA ILE A 165 -5.13 -12.02 -4.37
C ILE A 165 -4.31 -12.40 -3.13
N LYS A 166 -3.54 -13.50 -3.16
CA LYS A 166 -2.65 -13.89 -2.06
C LYS A 166 -1.62 -12.80 -1.75
N PHE A 167 -0.99 -12.25 -2.77
CA PHE A 167 -0.06 -11.14 -2.62
C PHE A 167 -0.73 -9.92 -1.98
N ASP A 168 -1.93 -9.55 -2.41
CA ASP A 168 -2.67 -8.40 -1.87
C ASP A 168 -3.11 -8.64 -0.42
N VAL A 169 -3.54 -9.85 -0.07
CA VAL A 169 -3.85 -10.23 1.32
C VAL A 169 -2.62 -10.08 2.21
N MET A 170 -1.47 -10.61 1.79
CA MET A 170 -0.21 -10.47 2.53
C MET A 170 0.19 -8.99 2.68
N ASN A 171 0.06 -8.20 1.62
CA ASN A 171 0.39 -6.78 1.65
C ASN A 171 -0.54 -5.97 2.57
N GLN A 172 -1.82 -6.35 2.69
CA GLN A 172 -2.80 -5.67 3.54
C GLN A 172 -2.82 -6.18 4.98
N ALA A 173 -2.19 -7.32 5.29
CA ALA A 173 -2.26 -7.95 6.62
C ALA A 173 -1.83 -7.00 7.74
N GLY A 174 -0.70 -6.32 7.59
CA GLY A 174 -0.21 -5.37 8.58
C GLY A 174 -1.13 -4.16 8.78
N ALA A 175 -1.71 -3.62 7.71
CA ALA A 175 -2.67 -2.52 7.78
C ALA A 175 -3.98 -2.94 8.47
N SER A 176 -4.45 -4.15 8.16
CA SER A 176 -5.67 -4.73 8.74
C SER A 176 -5.52 -4.99 10.24
N LEU A 177 -4.42 -5.56 10.67
CA LEU A 177 -4.13 -5.80 12.08
C LEU A 177 -4.03 -4.48 12.87
N LYS A 178 -3.29 -3.49 12.34
CA LYS A 178 -3.18 -2.16 12.95
C LYS A 178 -4.54 -1.47 13.07
N SER A 179 -5.33 -1.50 12.03
CA SER A 179 -6.68 -0.93 12.01
C SER A 179 -7.58 -1.60 13.05
N GLY A 180 -7.55 -2.93 13.14
CA GLY A 180 -8.28 -3.69 14.14
C GLY A 180 -7.86 -3.36 15.56
N ALA A 181 -6.56 -3.33 15.85
CA ALA A 181 -6.02 -3.01 17.17
C ALA A 181 -6.41 -1.60 17.62
N ILE A 182 -6.22 -0.59 16.75
CA ILE A 182 -6.60 0.80 17.08
C ILE A 182 -8.12 0.90 17.29
N SER A 183 -8.93 0.24 16.44
CA SER A 183 -10.38 0.22 16.60
C SER A 183 -10.82 -0.46 17.92
N THR A 184 -10.12 -1.52 18.35
CA THR A 184 -10.39 -2.15 19.65
C THR A 184 -10.13 -1.18 20.79
N VAL A 185 -8.97 -0.52 20.82
CA VAL A 185 -8.61 0.42 21.89
C VAL A 185 -9.57 1.60 21.92
N THR A 186 -9.85 2.24 20.78
CA THR A 186 -10.74 3.40 20.73
C THR A 186 -12.18 3.04 21.11
N SER A 187 -12.67 1.87 20.68
CA SER A 187 -14.01 1.39 21.06
C SER A 187 -14.10 1.03 22.54
N PHE A 188 -13.03 0.52 23.14
CA PHE A 188 -12.95 0.23 24.56
C PHE A 188 -13.03 1.52 25.39
N VAL A 189 -12.22 2.51 25.04
CA VAL A 189 -12.26 3.83 25.72
C VAL A 189 -13.66 4.45 25.62
N ASP A 190 -14.27 4.46 24.42
CA ASP A 190 -15.62 4.97 24.21
C ASP A 190 -16.67 4.22 25.05
N ALA A 191 -16.59 2.89 25.14
CA ALA A 191 -17.47 2.07 25.98
C ALA A 191 -17.30 2.38 27.48
N LYS A 192 -16.05 2.55 27.93
CA LYS A 192 -15.76 2.95 29.33
C LYS A 192 -16.27 4.35 29.64
N MET A 193 -16.13 5.31 28.72
CA MET A 193 -16.69 6.67 28.88
C MET A 193 -18.22 6.67 28.97
N ARG A 194 -18.90 5.66 28.43
CA ARG A 194 -20.35 5.46 28.58
C ARG A 194 -20.75 4.72 29.87
N GLY A 195 -19.80 4.35 30.72
CA GLY A 195 -20.04 3.62 31.95
C GLY A 195 -20.26 2.11 31.78
N GLU A 196 -19.91 1.53 30.62
CA GLU A 196 -20.04 0.08 30.43
C GLU A 196 -19.10 -0.69 31.38
N SER A 197 -19.51 -1.86 31.84
CA SER A 197 -18.65 -2.75 32.64
C SER A 197 -17.40 -3.14 31.81
N THR A 198 -16.27 -3.37 32.48
CA THR A 198 -15.00 -3.71 31.80
C THR A 198 -15.12 -4.94 30.92
N VAL A 199 -15.86 -5.97 31.36
CA VAL A 199 -16.08 -7.21 30.61
C VAL A 199 -16.91 -6.95 29.35
N THR A 200 -17.99 -6.16 29.46
CA THR A 200 -18.85 -5.79 28.32
C THR A 200 -18.08 -4.91 27.32
N ALA A 201 -17.37 -3.90 27.82
CA ALA A 201 -16.53 -3.04 27.01
C ALA A 201 -15.45 -3.82 26.25
N LEU A 202 -14.79 -4.79 26.90
CA LEU A 202 -13.76 -5.63 26.25
C LEU A 202 -14.35 -6.50 25.15
N LYS A 203 -15.47 -7.20 25.43
CA LYS A 203 -16.14 -8.04 24.42
C LYS A 203 -16.60 -7.26 23.21
N SER A 204 -17.25 -6.11 23.43
CA SER A 204 -17.80 -5.27 22.36
C SER A 204 -16.68 -4.65 21.52
N SER A 205 -15.59 -4.21 22.14
CA SER A 205 -14.44 -3.60 21.46
C SER A 205 -13.62 -4.62 20.67
N ALA A 206 -13.40 -5.82 21.20
CA ALA A 206 -12.73 -6.89 20.48
C ALA A 206 -13.51 -7.30 19.20
N LYS A 207 -14.83 -7.44 19.31
CA LYS A 207 -15.70 -7.68 18.15
C LYS A 207 -15.61 -6.55 17.11
N GLN A 208 -15.62 -5.29 17.56
CA GLN A 208 -15.48 -4.14 16.68
C GLN A 208 -14.12 -4.11 15.99
N GLY A 209 -13.04 -4.38 16.71
CA GLY A 209 -11.70 -4.48 16.16
C GLY A 209 -11.56 -5.55 15.09
N ALA A 210 -12.08 -6.76 15.36
CA ALA A 210 -12.08 -7.85 14.37
C ALA A 210 -12.89 -7.48 13.11
N CYS A 211 -14.06 -6.86 13.28
CA CYS A 211 -14.86 -6.38 12.14
C CYS A 211 -14.13 -5.31 11.33
N THR A 212 -13.44 -4.39 12.00
CA THR A 212 -12.64 -3.34 11.34
C THR A 212 -11.46 -3.93 10.60
N ALA A 213 -10.73 -4.88 11.19
CA ALA A 213 -9.64 -5.60 10.52
C ALA A 213 -10.13 -6.30 9.23
N GLY A 214 -11.25 -7.02 9.31
CA GLY A 214 -11.86 -7.69 8.15
C GLY A 214 -12.26 -6.71 7.04
N LYS A 215 -12.90 -5.60 7.38
CA LYS A 215 -13.25 -4.56 6.41
C LYS A 215 -12.01 -3.94 5.77
N THR A 216 -10.98 -3.63 6.55
CA THR A 216 -9.72 -3.05 6.06
C THR A 216 -9.05 -4.01 5.08
N MET A 217 -9.04 -5.30 5.38
CA MET A 217 -8.52 -6.35 4.50
C MET A 217 -9.27 -6.37 3.17
N VAL A 218 -10.58 -6.49 3.21
CA VAL A 218 -11.41 -6.55 1.99
C VAL A 218 -11.27 -5.27 1.17
N THR A 219 -11.33 -4.10 1.82
CA THR A 219 -11.15 -2.80 1.15
C THR A 219 -9.79 -2.73 0.47
N GLY A 220 -8.72 -3.09 1.17
CA GLY A 220 -7.37 -2.99 0.63
C GLY A 220 -7.11 -3.95 -0.53
N VAL A 221 -7.52 -5.21 -0.39
CA VAL A 221 -7.41 -6.21 -1.47
C VAL A 221 -8.23 -5.78 -2.69
N ALA A 222 -9.49 -5.40 -2.50
CA ALA A 222 -10.34 -4.94 -3.60
C ALA A 222 -9.77 -3.70 -4.29
N THR A 223 -9.24 -2.75 -3.53
CA THR A 223 -8.56 -1.55 -4.08
C THR A 223 -7.39 -1.93 -4.97
N GLN A 224 -6.51 -2.82 -4.52
CA GLN A 224 -5.35 -3.26 -5.31
C GLN A 224 -5.78 -4.00 -6.58
N GLN A 225 -6.77 -4.86 -6.48
CA GLN A 225 -7.33 -5.57 -7.65
C GLN A 225 -7.93 -4.57 -8.65
N ILE A 226 -8.74 -3.61 -8.21
CA ILE A 226 -9.34 -2.58 -9.07
C ILE A 226 -8.26 -1.72 -9.74
N LEU A 227 -7.24 -1.28 -9.01
CA LEU A 227 -6.16 -0.43 -9.53
C LEU A 227 -5.33 -1.13 -10.63
N ARG A 228 -5.28 -2.47 -10.66
CA ARG A 228 -4.65 -3.23 -11.75
C ARG A 228 -5.53 -3.30 -13.00
N THR A 229 -6.84 -3.04 -12.91
CA THR A 229 -7.74 -3.00 -14.06
C THR A 229 -7.60 -1.69 -14.88
N GLY A 230 -8.09 -1.70 -16.11
CA GLY A 230 -8.16 -0.50 -16.95
C GLY A 230 -9.02 0.59 -16.31
N ALA A 231 -10.23 0.25 -15.85
CA ALA A 231 -11.16 1.18 -15.22
C ALA A 231 -10.57 1.82 -13.95
N GLY A 232 -9.98 1.04 -13.06
CA GLY A 232 -9.35 1.57 -11.84
C GLY A 232 -8.20 2.53 -12.14
N ARG A 233 -7.41 2.24 -13.17
CA ARG A 233 -6.34 3.13 -13.63
C ARG A 233 -6.87 4.45 -14.18
N THR A 234 -7.95 4.42 -14.94
CA THR A 234 -8.61 5.62 -15.49
C THR A 234 -9.12 6.51 -14.34
N VAL A 235 -9.83 5.93 -13.37
CA VAL A 235 -10.33 6.65 -12.20
C VAL A 235 -9.16 7.24 -11.38
N SER A 236 -8.12 6.45 -11.12
CA SER A 236 -6.94 6.94 -10.40
C SER A 236 -6.22 8.08 -11.15
N ALA A 237 -6.09 8.00 -12.46
CA ALA A 237 -5.48 9.06 -13.28
C ALA A 237 -6.31 10.36 -13.27
N ALA A 238 -7.63 10.26 -13.39
CA ALA A 238 -8.53 11.40 -13.30
C ALA A 238 -8.46 12.06 -11.91
N ALA A 239 -8.49 11.28 -10.85
CA ALA A 239 -8.32 11.76 -9.48
C ALA A 239 -6.95 12.44 -9.28
N GLN A 240 -5.87 11.83 -9.78
CA GLN A 240 -4.53 12.41 -9.70
C GLN A 240 -4.45 13.78 -10.39
N LYS A 241 -5.07 13.93 -11.57
CA LYS A 241 -5.13 15.21 -12.30
C LYS A 241 -5.91 16.28 -11.53
N GLY A 242 -7.07 15.93 -10.96
CA GLY A 242 -7.88 16.82 -10.14
C GLY A 242 -7.14 17.29 -8.88
N ILE A 243 -6.56 16.36 -8.13
CA ILE A 243 -5.78 16.63 -6.92
C ILE A 243 -4.54 17.48 -7.28
N GLY A 244 -3.86 17.18 -8.39
CA GLY A 244 -2.73 17.97 -8.85
C GLY A 244 -3.08 19.46 -9.07
N LYS A 245 -4.25 19.75 -9.64
CA LYS A 245 -4.74 21.13 -9.79
C LYS A 245 -5.01 21.81 -8.44
N ALA A 246 -5.60 21.10 -7.49
CA ALA A 246 -5.85 21.62 -6.15
C ALA A 246 -4.54 21.92 -5.41
N ILE A 247 -3.54 21.04 -5.53
CA ILE A 247 -2.20 21.25 -4.97
C ILE A 247 -1.55 22.49 -5.59
N ASP A 248 -1.62 22.67 -6.93
CA ASP A 248 -1.07 23.85 -7.62
C ASP A 248 -1.69 25.15 -7.09
N ALA A 249 -3.00 25.15 -6.87
CA ALA A 249 -3.70 26.29 -6.30
C ALA A 249 -3.21 26.60 -4.87
N THR A 250 -3.01 25.57 -4.04
CA THR A 250 -2.51 25.70 -2.66
C THR A 250 -1.06 26.20 -2.64
N MET A 251 -0.22 25.71 -3.54
CA MET A 251 1.21 26.07 -3.62
C MET A 251 1.47 27.50 -4.11
N LYS A 252 0.45 28.26 -4.52
CA LYS A 252 0.57 29.68 -4.88
C LYS A 252 0.97 30.54 -3.67
N THR A 253 0.61 30.15 -2.47
CA THR A 253 0.99 30.86 -1.24
C THR A 253 2.21 30.18 -0.59
N GLN A 254 3.05 30.98 0.10
CA GLN A 254 4.21 30.46 0.81
C GLN A 254 3.81 29.49 1.94
N ALA A 255 2.75 29.81 2.67
CA ALA A 255 2.20 28.94 3.72
C ALA A 255 1.70 27.61 3.14
N GLY A 256 0.93 27.65 2.05
CA GLY A 256 0.44 26.46 1.36
C GLY A 256 1.58 25.59 0.82
N ARG A 257 2.61 26.18 0.25
CA ARG A 257 3.80 25.45 -0.21
C ARG A 257 4.47 24.68 0.94
N LYS A 258 4.73 25.33 2.08
CA LYS A 258 5.30 24.69 3.27
C LYS A 258 4.44 23.52 3.77
N VAL A 259 3.12 23.67 3.80
CA VAL A 259 2.20 22.59 4.21
C VAL A 259 2.28 21.40 3.23
N ILE A 260 2.22 21.67 1.93
CA ILE A 260 2.30 20.64 0.88
C ILE A 260 3.63 19.88 0.98
N GLU A 261 4.76 20.57 1.07
CA GLU A 261 6.08 19.95 1.15
C GLU A 261 6.28 19.15 2.43
N LYS A 262 5.84 19.67 3.57
CA LYS A 262 5.89 18.96 4.85
C LYS A 262 5.05 17.68 4.82
N THR A 263 3.83 17.76 4.31
CA THR A 263 2.93 16.60 4.19
C THR A 263 3.48 15.56 3.21
N ALA A 264 4.00 15.99 2.06
CA ALA A 264 4.59 15.11 1.07
C ALA A 264 5.83 14.39 1.63
N SER A 265 6.68 15.10 2.36
CA SER A 265 7.87 14.53 3.01
C SER A 265 7.49 13.50 4.07
N ALA A 266 6.42 13.77 4.83
CA ALA A 266 5.88 12.84 5.81
C ALA A 266 5.37 11.53 5.18
N ILE A 267 4.69 11.62 4.04
CA ILE A 267 4.15 10.46 3.32
C ILE A 267 5.27 9.71 2.59
N GLY A 268 6.18 10.44 1.94
CA GLY A 268 7.28 9.89 1.17
C GLY A 268 8.44 9.33 1.99
N GLY A 269 8.47 9.59 3.31
CA GLY A 269 9.52 9.12 4.21
C GLY A 269 10.90 9.77 3.99
N LYS A 270 10.98 10.79 3.13
CA LYS A 270 12.17 11.58 2.83
C LYS A 270 11.79 13.02 2.49
N ALA A 271 12.70 13.95 2.66
CA ALA A 271 12.45 15.35 2.29
C ALA A 271 12.19 15.48 0.79
N VAL A 272 11.06 16.10 0.44
CA VAL A 272 10.67 16.40 -0.94
C VAL A 272 10.09 17.81 -1.03
N SER A 273 10.34 18.49 -2.14
CA SER A 273 9.88 19.85 -2.38
C SER A 273 9.33 20.04 -3.81
N GLY A 274 8.64 21.13 -4.06
CA GLY A 274 8.19 21.55 -5.38
C GLY A 274 7.42 20.46 -6.13
N ALA A 275 7.84 20.16 -7.36
CA ALA A 275 7.20 19.18 -8.24
C ALA A 275 7.21 17.75 -7.66
N ALA A 276 8.26 17.37 -6.91
CA ALA A 276 8.33 16.07 -6.26
C ALA A 276 7.27 15.94 -5.16
N ALA A 277 7.07 16.98 -4.35
CA ALA A 277 6.02 17.01 -3.32
C ALA A 277 4.63 16.89 -3.94
N LYS A 278 4.36 17.64 -5.02
CA LYS A 278 3.11 17.50 -5.79
C LYS A 278 2.90 16.07 -6.30
N GLN A 279 3.95 15.43 -6.83
CA GLN A 279 3.86 14.07 -7.35
C GLN A 279 3.53 13.05 -6.26
N VAL A 280 4.20 13.12 -5.10
CA VAL A 280 3.94 12.24 -3.94
C VAL A 280 2.49 12.39 -3.50
N LEU A 281 2.02 13.62 -3.26
CA LEU A 281 0.67 13.86 -2.76
C LEU A 281 -0.42 13.50 -3.78
N SER A 282 -0.26 13.86 -5.04
CA SER A 282 -1.27 13.53 -6.05
C SER A 282 -1.37 12.02 -6.30
N ARG A 283 -0.26 11.28 -6.21
CA ARG A 283 -0.26 9.81 -6.28
C ARG A 283 -0.97 9.19 -5.08
N ALA A 284 -0.58 9.53 -3.87
CA ALA A 284 -1.20 9.00 -2.65
C ALA A 284 -2.69 9.37 -2.58
N GLY A 285 -3.04 10.61 -2.92
CA GLY A 285 -4.42 11.08 -2.97
C GLY A 285 -5.27 10.34 -3.99
N SER A 286 -4.73 10.05 -5.19
CA SER A 286 -5.47 9.30 -6.21
C SER A 286 -5.78 7.86 -5.79
N THR A 287 -4.84 7.19 -5.10
CA THR A 287 -5.09 5.87 -4.52
C THR A 287 -6.12 5.96 -3.40
N ASN A 288 -6.03 6.99 -2.56
CA ASN A 288 -6.97 7.20 -1.46
C ASN A 288 -8.41 7.40 -1.97
N VAL A 289 -8.61 8.12 -3.06
CA VAL A 289 -9.94 8.27 -3.70
C VAL A 289 -10.52 6.91 -4.10
N VAL A 290 -9.73 6.05 -4.74
CA VAL A 290 -10.17 4.70 -5.11
C VAL A 290 -10.45 3.86 -3.86
N THR A 291 -9.57 3.91 -2.86
CA THR A 291 -9.75 3.18 -1.60
C THR A 291 -11.00 3.65 -0.84
N ALA A 292 -11.27 4.96 -0.81
CA ALA A 292 -12.46 5.52 -0.18
C ALA A 292 -13.75 5.07 -0.90
N ALA A 293 -13.74 5.05 -2.24
CA ALA A 293 -14.87 4.54 -2.99
C ALA A 293 -15.14 3.05 -2.72
N VAL A 294 -14.10 2.22 -2.68
CA VAL A 294 -14.21 0.80 -2.31
C VAL A 294 -14.69 0.64 -0.87
N SER A 295 -14.13 1.42 0.07
CA SER A 295 -14.55 1.40 1.48
C SER A 295 -16.03 1.78 1.64
N PHE A 296 -16.49 2.76 0.87
CA PHE A 296 -17.90 3.14 0.84
C PHE A 296 -18.79 1.97 0.43
N VAL A 297 -18.46 1.27 -0.66
CA VAL A 297 -19.21 0.09 -1.11
C VAL A 297 -19.18 -1.01 -0.04
N VAL A 298 -17.99 -1.36 0.48
CA VAL A 298 -17.84 -2.39 1.53
C VAL A 298 -18.65 -2.04 2.78
N SER A 299 -18.67 -0.77 3.19
CA SER A 299 -19.41 -0.31 4.35
C SER A 299 -20.93 -0.24 4.12
N ALA A 300 -21.38 -0.07 2.88
CA ALA A 300 -22.81 -0.06 2.53
C ALA A 300 -23.44 -1.46 2.50
N VAL A 301 -22.65 -2.53 2.24
CA VAL A 301 -23.16 -3.90 2.12
C VAL A 301 -24.08 -4.32 3.28
N PRO A 302 -23.73 -4.15 4.58
CA PRO A 302 -24.61 -4.56 5.67
C PRO A 302 -25.94 -3.81 5.68
N ASP A 303 -25.95 -2.53 5.33
CA ASP A 303 -27.17 -1.71 5.30
C ASP A 303 -28.01 -2.04 4.05
N THR A 304 -27.39 -2.36 2.93
CA THR A 304 -28.07 -2.87 1.74
C THR A 304 -28.79 -4.21 2.03
N VAL A 305 -28.13 -5.14 2.71
CA VAL A 305 -28.76 -6.40 3.14
C VAL A 305 -29.94 -6.13 4.08
N ARG A 306 -29.82 -5.18 5.03
CA ARG A 306 -30.92 -4.79 5.93
C ARG A 306 -32.08 -4.16 5.16
N LEU A 307 -31.82 -3.35 4.15
CA LEU A 307 -32.87 -2.81 3.28
C LEU A 307 -33.58 -3.94 2.51
N CYS A 308 -32.83 -4.82 1.87
CA CYS A 308 -33.40 -5.96 1.14
C CYS A 308 -34.21 -6.91 2.06
N THR A 309 -33.77 -7.09 3.31
CA THR A 309 -34.48 -7.88 4.33
C THR A 309 -35.55 -7.08 5.10
N ARG A 310 -35.91 -5.88 4.63
CA ARG A 310 -36.92 -4.98 5.23
C ARG A 310 -36.65 -4.63 6.71
N LYS A 311 -35.40 -4.74 7.17
CA LYS A 311 -35.01 -4.37 8.55
C LYS A 311 -34.79 -2.88 8.73
N ILE A 312 -34.68 -2.12 7.67
CA ILE A 312 -34.61 -0.65 7.66
C ILE A 312 -35.44 -0.10 6.50
N SER A 313 -35.93 1.13 6.65
CA SER A 313 -36.64 1.83 5.58
C SER A 313 -35.69 2.40 4.52
N GLY A 314 -36.22 2.71 3.33
CA GLY A 314 -35.47 3.39 2.27
C GLY A 314 -34.93 4.74 2.71
N LYS A 315 -35.70 5.52 3.51
CA LYS A 315 -35.25 6.79 4.11
C LYS A 315 -34.07 6.57 5.06
N GLU A 316 -34.16 5.56 5.90
CA GLU A 316 -33.06 5.24 6.83
C GLU A 316 -31.80 4.76 6.08
N TYR A 317 -31.94 3.96 5.03
CA TYR A 317 -30.85 3.57 4.16
C TYR A 317 -30.17 4.78 3.51
N ALA A 318 -30.96 5.71 2.96
CA ALA A 318 -30.41 6.94 2.35
C ALA A 318 -29.62 7.78 3.35
N ILE A 319 -30.15 7.99 4.58
CA ILE A 319 -29.44 8.73 5.64
C ILE A 319 -28.12 8.03 6.03
N ARG A 320 -28.14 6.70 6.16
CA ARG A 320 -26.94 5.91 6.52
C ARG A 320 -25.87 6.01 5.43
N THR A 321 -26.28 5.86 4.17
CA THR A 321 -25.40 5.91 3.02
C THR A 321 -24.80 7.31 2.86
N ALA A 322 -25.59 8.37 2.95
CA ALA A 322 -25.12 9.75 2.90
C ALA A 322 -24.14 10.08 4.04
N SER A 323 -24.44 9.63 5.28
CA SER A 323 -23.54 9.81 6.43
C SER A 323 -22.21 9.08 6.25
N ASN A 324 -22.22 7.86 5.71
CA ASN A 324 -21.00 7.11 5.43
C ASN A 324 -20.17 7.80 4.34
N GLY A 325 -20.80 8.29 3.27
CA GLY A 325 -20.14 9.03 2.20
C GLY A 325 -19.46 10.31 2.71
N ALA A 326 -20.18 11.11 3.49
CA ALA A 326 -19.64 12.32 4.08
C ALA A 326 -18.50 12.04 5.08
N GLY A 327 -18.63 10.96 5.86
CA GLY A 327 -17.56 10.50 6.78
C GLY A 327 -16.29 10.11 6.06
N LEU A 328 -16.42 9.38 4.95
CA LEU A 328 -15.26 8.99 4.13
C LEU A 328 -14.63 10.19 3.41
N ALA A 329 -15.44 11.11 2.90
CA ALA A 329 -14.94 12.32 2.25
C ALA A 329 -14.18 13.22 3.23
N GLY A 330 -14.73 13.47 4.43
CA GLY A 330 -14.06 14.23 5.49
C GLY A 330 -12.79 13.52 5.98
N GLY A 331 -12.89 12.22 6.28
CA GLY A 331 -11.78 11.43 6.80
C GLY A 331 -10.55 11.36 5.87
N THR A 332 -10.72 11.48 4.55
CA THR A 332 -9.59 11.56 3.62
C THR A 332 -8.77 12.84 3.80
N GLY A 333 -9.42 13.98 4.06
CA GLY A 333 -8.75 15.24 4.39
C GLY A 333 -8.02 15.18 5.73
N GLY A 334 -8.69 14.68 6.77
CA GLY A 334 -8.16 14.55 8.12
C GLY A 334 -6.96 13.62 8.22
N ALA A 335 -6.92 12.55 7.40
CA ALA A 335 -5.76 11.67 7.33
C ALA A 335 -4.47 12.42 6.99
N TRP A 336 -4.57 13.37 6.07
CA TRP A 336 -3.41 14.14 5.59
C TRP A 336 -2.94 15.13 6.63
N ALA A 337 -3.88 15.89 7.21
CA ALA A 337 -3.59 16.85 8.27
C ALA A 337 -3.01 16.16 9.51
N GLY A 338 -3.65 15.07 9.95
CA GLY A 338 -3.21 14.27 11.10
C GLY A 338 -1.85 13.61 10.87
N ALA A 339 -1.57 13.11 9.67
CA ALA A 339 -0.25 12.56 9.32
C ALA A 339 0.85 13.62 9.41
N ALA A 340 0.59 14.84 8.92
CA ALA A 340 1.56 15.94 9.00
C ALA A 340 1.86 16.33 10.46
N ILE A 341 0.83 16.45 11.31
CA ILE A 341 0.97 16.76 12.73
C ILE A 341 1.70 15.61 13.45
N GLY A 342 1.27 14.37 13.25
CA GLY A 342 1.88 13.20 13.89
C GLY A 342 3.34 13.02 13.55
N THR A 343 3.73 13.31 12.29
CA THR A 343 5.14 13.27 11.86
C THR A 343 5.99 14.34 12.56
N ALA A 344 5.40 15.50 12.83
CA ALA A 344 6.10 16.58 13.55
C ALA A 344 6.42 16.19 15.00
N ILE A 345 5.59 15.31 15.61
CA ILE A 345 5.76 14.85 17.00
C ILE A 345 6.70 13.64 17.06
N CYS A 346 6.46 12.64 16.22
CA CYS A 346 7.26 11.41 16.18
C CYS A 346 7.29 10.85 14.74
N PRO A 347 8.40 11.01 13.99
CA PRO A 347 8.51 10.49 12.62
C PRO A 347 8.28 8.98 12.56
N GLY A 348 7.55 8.53 11.53
CA GLY A 348 7.20 7.13 11.31
C GLY A 348 5.94 6.68 12.07
N ILE A 349 6.01 6.40 13.35
CA ILE A 349 4.85 5.96 14.16
C ILE A 349 3.82 7.09 14.25
N GLY A 350 4.26 8.31 14.55
CA GLY A 350 3.40 9.49 14.65
C GLY A 350 2.66 9.80 13.34
N THR A 351 3.28 9.58 12.18
CA THR A 351 2.62 9.73 10.88
C THR A 351 1.43 8.78 10.74
N ALA A 352 1.62 7.52 11.12
CA ALA A 352 0.56 6.50 11.00
C ALA A 352 -0.58 6.76 12.00
N VAL A 353 -0.23 7.03 13.26
CA VAL A 353 -1.21 7.30 14.34
C VAL A 353 -1.92 8.63 14.08
N GLY A 354 -1.19 9.68 13.75
CA GLY A 354 -1.76 11.01 13.46
C GLY A 354 -2.68 10.97 12.24
N GLY A 355 -2.30 10.28 11.17
CA GLY A 355 -3.14 10.08 10.00
C GLY A 355 -4.43 9.30 10.32
N PHE A 356 -4.34 8.28 11.16
CA PHE A 356 -5.51 7.54 11.63
C PHE A 356 -6.44 8.41 12.48
N ILE A 357 -5.91 9.09 13.49
CA ILE A 357 -6.70 9.97 14.36
C ILE A 357 -7.33 11.12 13.55
N GLY A 358 -6.57 11.76 12.67
CA GLY A 358 -7.07 12.83 11.80
C GLY A 358 -8.21 12.36 10.89
N SER A 359 -8.07 11.17 10.27
CA SER A 359 -9.15 10.55 9.48
C SER A 359 -10.40 10.30 10.32
N MET A 360 -10.22 9.85 11.55
CA MET A 360 -11.34 9.54 12.45
C MET A 360 -12.08 10.81 12.87
N VAL A 361 -11.36 11.86 13.24
CA VAL A 361 -11.95 13.14 13.69
C VAL A 361 -12.74 13.78 12.56
N ASP A 362 -12.16 13.94 11.38
CA ASP A 362 -12.84 14.56 10.23
C ASP A 362 -13.96 13.67 9.68
N GLY A 363 -13.79 12.35 9.72
CA GLY A 363 -14.82 11.40 9.31
C GLY A 363 -16.04 11.45 10.26
N ILE A 364 -15.82 11.60 11.56
CA ILE A 364 -16.88 11.82 12.55
C ILE A 364 -17.58 13.15 12.30
N GLY A 365 -16.82 14.22 12.07
CA GLY A 365 -17.35 15.56 11.78
C GLY A 365 -18.27 15.57 10.56
N GLY A 366 -17.81 15.04 9.44
CA GLY A 366 -18.56 14.96 8.18
C GLY A 366 -19.86 14.16 8.33
N SER A 367 -19.79 12.97 8.95
CA SER A 367 -20.98 12.13 9.15
C SER A 367 -22.00 12.73 10.13
N THR A 368 -21.52 13.45 11.15
CA THR A 368 -22.38 14.14 12.13
C THR A 368 -23.15 15.29 11.48
N LEU A 369 -22.49 16.06 10.62
CA LEU A 369 -23.11 17.18 9.89
C LEU A 369 -24.28 16.68 9.03
N VAL A 370 -24.04 15.67 8.19
CA VAL A 370 -25.09 15.08 7.33
C VAL A 370 -26.22 14.48 8.14
N SER A 371 -25.89 13.75 9.23
CA SER A 371 -26.93 13.17 10.10
C SER A 371 -27.82 14.22 10.76
N LYS A 372 -27.32 15.42 11.09
CA LYS A 372 -28.11 16.54 11.62
C LYS A 372 -28.97 17.18 10.54
N LEU A 373 -28.42 17.39 9.34
CA LEU A 373 -29.16 18.00 8.22
C LEU A 373 -30.33 17.14 7.73
N CYS A 374 -30.12 15.82 7.65
CA CYS A 374 -31.17 14.89 7.19
C CYS A 374 -32.27 14.56 8.23
N ARG A 375 -32.12 14.99 9.48
CA ARG A 375 -33.14 14.79 10.54
C ARG A 375 -34.06 15.99 10.75
N ARG A 376 -33.74 17.13 10.17
CA ARG A 376 -34.63 18.29 10.03
C ARG A 376 -35.53 18.11 8.80
#